data_82a5d7c410fe1f33f4353d8896702957
#
_entry.id   82a5d7c410fe1f33f4353d8896702957
#
_cell.length_a   1.000
_cell.length_b   1.000
_cell.length_c   1.000
_cell.angle_alpha   90.00
_cell.angle_beta   90.00
_cell.angle_gamma   90.00
#
_symmetry.space_group_name_H-M   'P 1'
#
loop_
_entity.id
_entity.type
_entity.pdbx_description
1 polymer ?
#
loop_
_entity_poly.entity_id
_entity_poly.type
_entity_poly.pdbx_seq_one_letter_code
_entity_poly.pdbx_strand_id
1 'polypeptide(L)'
;MGGERVAVAGLSYAQLLASARAAAGALVEQGVRPGGRVALALAPGPEFVAALHGCFLAGAIAVPIDLRLGKGERVAREQEAVLIVQEPLRGPPLEDAVALRLEDVAVGMYTSGSSAAPRPVPLTHGNWLASALASAAALGLDPGEVWLCPLPLVHVGGLSILIRSAIYATTAIVDPRFEAEAVAAALSDRKQRITMVSLVPTMLARVLEAGLEHPPTLRWVLLGGGPIPPALLERAQRAGVPVAPTYGMTEACSQIATRGWPLPGVDVRIAPDDEILVRGPNVSAEALAPDGWLHTGDLGRFDGRGRLEITGRKSEVIVSGGENVAPAEVEAVLLEHPAVADACVFSRPDREWGESVVAAVVLREGASLEEGELRAHCAGRLAAFKVPKAVELVRSLPRSETGKLMRSRLS
;
A
#
# COMPACT_ATOMS: atom_id res chain seq x y z
N MET A 1 -25.68 -4.73 19.85
CA MET A 1 -25.28 -3.33 20.09
C MET A 1 -24.59 -2.62 18.90
N GLY A 2 -24.30 -3.25 17.80
CA GLY A 2 -23.58 -2.64 16.66
C GLY A 2 -24.42 -2.20 15.46
N GLY A 3 -25.69 -2.60 15.38
CA GLY A 3 -26.48 -2.44 14.16
C GLY A 3 -26.73 -0.99 13.71
N GLU A 4 -26.82 -0.05 14.64
CA GLU A 4 -27.05 1.37 14.31
C GLU A 4 -25.77 2.19 14.10
N ARG A 5 -24.59 1.61 14.46
CA ARG A 5 -23.31 2.29 14.25
C ARG A 5 -23.04 2.45 12.76
N VAL A 6 -22.48 3.60 12.38
CA VAL A 6 -22.03 3.85 11.00
C VAL A 6 -20.89 2.89 10.67
N ALA A 7 -21.05 2.14 9.59
CA ALA A 7 -20.05 1.20 9.07
C ALA A 7 -19.20 1.85 7.97
N VAL A 8 -19.86 2.30 6.90
CA VAL A 8 -19.17 2.90 5.74
C VAL A 8 -20.08 3.91 5.03
N ALA A 9 -19.52 5.03 4.63
CA ALA A 9 -20.18 6.03 3.77
C ALA A 9 -21.62 6.39 4.19
N GLY A 10 -21.86 6.55 5.50
CA GLY A 10 -23.17 6.88 6.08
C GLY A 10 -24.11 5.70 6.30
N LEU A 11 -23.79 4.49 5.81
CA LEU A 11 -24.57 3.29 6.10
C LEU A 11 -24.26 2.76 7.51
N SER A 12 -25.30 2.39 8.25
CA SER A 12 -25.13 1.61 9.48
C SER A 12 -24.74 0.16 9.17
N TYR A 13 -24.21 -0.56 10.17
CA TYR A 13 -23.91 -1.99 10.03
C TYR A 13 -25.13 -2.82 9.67
N ALA A 14 -26.32 -2.46 10.18
CA ALA A 14 -27.58 -3.13 9.79
C ALA A 14 -27.90 -2.92 8.31
N GLN A 15 -27.77 -1.68 7.82
CA GLN A 15 -27.99 -1.37 6.41
C GLN A 15 -26.96 -2.02 5.51
N LEU A 16 -25.68 -2.02 5.90
CA LEU A 16 -24.62 -2.71 5.15
C LEU A 16 -24.89 -4.21 5.07
N LEU A 17 -25.27 -4.84 6.18
CA LEU A 17 -25.61 -6.27 6.20
C LEU A 17 -26.79 -6.58 5.27
N ALA A 18 -27.85 -5.75 5.30
CA ALA A 18 -29.00 -5.92 4.41
C ALA A 18 -28.59 -5.82 2.93
N SER A 19 -27.76 -4.81 2.59
CA SER A 19 -27.23 -4.63 1.24
C SER A 19 -26.32 -5.78 0.81
N ALA A 20 -25.46 -6.27 1.71
CA ALA A 20 -24.58 -7.41 1.45
C ALA A 20 -25.36 -8.72 1.26
N ARG A 21 -26.44 -8.95 2.02
CA ARG A 21 -27.33 -10.10 1.81
C ARG A 21 -28.06 -10.04 0.48
N ALA A 22 -28.52 -8.86 0.07
CA ALA A 22 -29.13 -8.65 -1.25
C ALA A 22 -28.12 -8.88 -2.38
N ALA A 23 -26.88 -8.39 -2.21
CA ALA A 23 -25.80 -8.65 -3.16
C ALA A 23 -25.45 -10.14 -3.23
N ALA A 24 -25.36 -10.84 -2.09
CA ALA A 24 -25.09 -12.28 -2.03
C ALA A 24 -26.18 -13.09 -2.75
N GLY A 25 -27.46 -12.76 -2.53
CA GLY A 25 -28.56 -13.40 -3.22
C GLY A 25 -28.50 -13.19 -4.72
N ALA A 26 -28.23 -11.98 -5.19
CA ALA A 26 -28.01 -11.68 -6.61
C ALA A 26 -26.86 -12.49 -7.23
N LEU A 27 -25.74 -12.69 -6.49
CA LEU A 27 -24.64 -13.52 -6.94
C LEU A 27 -25.06 -14.98 -7.11
N VAL A 28 -25.78 -15.54 -6.13
CA VAL A 28 -26.26 -16.92 -6.16
C VAL A 28 -27.26 -17.13 -7.31
N GLU A 29 -28.20 -16.20 -7.54
CA GLU A 29 -29.14 -16.23 -8.65
C GLU A 29 -28.42 -16.20 -10.03
N GLN A 30 -27.30 -15.47 -10.13
CA GLN A 30 -26.45 -15.43 -11.32
C GLN A 30 -25.51 -16.63 -11.44
N GLY A 31 -25.70 -17.66 -10.59
CA GLY A 31 -24.99 -18.92 -10.70
C GLY A 31 -23.63 -18.97 -10.02
N VAL A 32 -23.24 -17.94 -9.26
CA VAL A 32 -21.99 -17.95 -8.47
C VAL A 32 -22.08 -19.05 -7.39
N ARG A 33 -21.03 -19.83 -7.27
CA ARG A 33 -20.89 -20.91 -6.27
C ARG A 33 -19.74 -20.58 -5.32
N PRO A 34 -19.70 -21.17 -4.11
CA PRO A 34 -18.56 -21.05 -3.20
C PRO A 34 -17.24 -21.34 -3.93
N GLY A 35 -16.22 -20.51 -3.70
CA GLY A 35 -14.94 -20.52 -4.40
C GLY A 35 -14.93 -19.90 -5.81
N GLY A 36 -16.09 -19.51 -6.36
CA GLY A 36 -16.17 -18.80 -7.63
C GLY A 36 -15.59 -17.39 -7.55
N ARG A 37 -14.76 -17.00 -8.51
CA ARG A 37 -14.16 -15.65 -8.58
C ARG A 37 -15.14 -14.64 -9.14
N VAL A 38 -15.36 -13.54 -8.44
CA VAL A 38 -16.25 -12.44 -8.85
C VAL A 38 -15.41 -11.18 -9.03
N ALA A 39 -15.31 -10.70 -10.25
CA ALA A 39 -14.62 -9.46 -10.58
C ALA A 39 -15.48 -8.26 -10.17
N LEU A 40 -15.00 -7.45 -9.22
CA LEU A 40 -15.69 -6.25 -8.76
C LEU A 40 -15.17 -5.02 -9.52
N ALA A 41 -15.80 -4.69 -10.64
CA ALA A 41 -15.51 -3.53 -11.47
C ALA A 41 -16.44 -2.35 -11.12
N LEU A 42 -16.53 -2.04 -9.82
CA LEU A 42 -17.38 -0.98 -9.24
C LEU A 42 -16.53 0.20 -8.77
N ALA A 43 -17.09 1.40 -8.82
CA ALA A 43 -16.49 2.57 -8.20
C ALA A 43 -16.39 2.40 -6.68
N PRO A 44 -15.36 3.00 -6.03
CA PRO A 44 -15.28 3.02 -4.58
C PRO A 44 -16.52 3.67 -3.95
N GLY A 45 -17.15 2.97 -3.01
CA GLY A 45 -18.38 3.45 -2.38
C GLY A 45 -19.16 2.35 -1.70
N PRO A 46 -20.40 2.67 -1.22
CA PRO A 46 -21.25 1.70 -0.50
C PRO A 46 -21.58 0.45 -1.32
N GLU A 47 -21.78 0.60 -2.63
CA GLU A 47 -22.10 -0.51 -3.54
C GLU A 47 -20.95 -1.50 -3.69
N PHE A 48 -19.71 -0.98 -3.78
CA PHE A 48 -18.50 -1.82 -3.76
C PHE A 48 -18.40 -2.60 -2.46
N VAL A 49 -18.62 -1.92 -1.32
CA VAL A 49 -18.53 -2.56 0.00
C VAL A 49 -19.63 -3.62 0.19
N ALA A 50 -20.84 -3.33 -0.26
CA ALA A 50 -21.95 -4.30 -0.25
C ALA A 50 -21.63 -5.53 -1.12
N ALA A 51 -21.08 -5.32 -2.33
CA ALA A 51 -20.68 -6.41 -3.22
C ALA A 51 -19.52 -7.25 -2.63
N LEU A 52 -18.52 -6.59 -2.01
CA LEU A 52 -17.41 -7.25 -1.33
C LEU A 52 -17.91 -8.19 -0.23
N HIS A 53 -18.73 -7.67 0.69
CA HIS A 53 -19.32 -8.48 1.76
C HIS A 53 -20.36 -9.50 1.24
N GLY A 54 -21.04 -9.19 0.14
CA GLY A 54 -21.91 -10.13 -0.57
C GLY A 54 -21.14 -11.36 -1.09
N CYS A 55 -19.93 -11.14 -1.64
CA CYS A 55 -19.05 -12.24 -2.01
C CYS A 55 -18.70 -13.11 -0.79
N PHE A 56 -18.35 -12.49 0.34
CA PHE A 56 -18.06 -13.26 1.57
C PHE A 56 -19.26 -14.09 2.03
N LEU A 57 -20.47 -13.52 2.06
CA LEU A 57 -21.67 -14.23 2.48
C LEU A 57 -22.04 -15.38 1.51
N ALA A 58 -21.74 -15.24 0.23
CA ALA A 58 -21.94 -16.27 -0.79
C ALA A 58 -20.78 -17.29 -0.87
N GLY A 59 -19.73 -17.13 -0.07
CA GLY A 59 -18.51 -17.95 -0.14
C GLY A 59 -17.70 -17.76 -1.40
N ALA A 60 -17.91 -16.65 -2.13
CA ALA A 60 -17.22 -16.34 -3.38
C ALA A 60 -15.91 -15.55 -3.11
N ILE A 61 -14.98 -15.63 -4.07
CA ILE A 61 -13.72 -14.90 -4.02
C ILE A 61 -13.93 -13.54 -4.69
N ALA A 62 -13.80 -12.45 -3.91
CA ALA A 62 -13.85 -11.10 -4.46
C ALA A 62 -12.54 -10.75 -5.18
N VAL A 63 -12.62 -10.21 -6.40
CA VAL A 63 -11.47 -9.76 -7.17
C VAL A 63 -11.68 -8.29 -7.55
N PRO A 64 -11.14 -7.33 -6.79
CA PRO A 64 -11.24 -5.91 -7.11
C PRO A 64 -10.54 -5.58 -8.43
N ILE A 65 -11.22 -4.90 -9.34
CA ILE A 65 -10.71 -4.52 -10.65
C ILE A 65 -10.45 -3.02 -10.72
N ASP A 66 -9.25 -2.64 -11.13
CA ASP A 66 -8.89 -1.24 -11.31
C ASP A 66 -9.56 -0.67 -12.59
N LEU A 67 -10.48 0.27 -12.39
CA LEU A 67 -11.23 0.89 -13.48
C LEU A 67 -10.39 1.85 -14.33
N ARG A 68 -9.19 2.21 -13.87
CA ARG A 68 -8.25 3.09 -14.57
C ARG A 68 -7.44 2.35 -15.63
N LEU A 69 -7.37 1.03 -15.54
CA LEU A 69 -6.64 0.19 -16.50
C LEU A 69 -7.24 0.25 -17.90
N GLY A 70 -6.40 0.14 -18.90
CA GLY A 70 -6.83 -0.01 -20.29
C GLY A 70 -7.66 -1.28 -20.51
N LYS A 71 -8.50 -1.28 -21.56
CA LYS A 71 -9.43 -2.38 -21.85
C LYS A 71 -8.75 -3.75 -21.89
N GLY A 72 -7.58 -3.87 -22.54
CA GLY A 72 -6.84 -5.14 -22.63
C GLY A 72 -6.35 -5.67 -21.28
N GLU A 73 -5.85 -4.78 -20.41
CA GLU A 73 -5.39 -5.15 -19.08
C GLU A 73 -6.54 -5.56 -18.16
N ARG A 74 -7.70 -4.90 -18.30
CA ARG A 74 -8.91 -5.27 -17.54
C ARG A 74 -9.39 -6.65 -17.96
N VAL A 75 -9.54 -6.91 -19.25
CA VAL A 75 -9.94 -8.22 -19.79
C VAL A 75 -9.01 -9.33 -19.26
N ALA A 76 -7.70 -9.11 -19.24
CA ALA A 76 -6.74 -10.08 -18.71
C ALA A 76 -6.96 -10.42 -17.22
N ARG A 77 -7.45 -9.45 -16.41
CA ARG A 77 -7.74 -9.67 -14.98
C ARG A 77 -9.15 -10.20 -14.71
N GLU A 78 -10.05 -10.04 -15.67
CA GLU A 78 -11.43 -10.52 -15.61
C GLU A 78 -11.56 -11.97 -16.13
N GLN A 79 -10.55 -12.50 -16.84
CA GLN A 79 -10.59 -13.78 -17.56
C GLN A 79 -10.97 -14.99 -16.73
N GLU A 80 -10.60 -15.03 -15.46
CA GLU A 80 -10.89 -16.15 -14.55
C GLU A 80 -12.13 -15.93 -13.68
N ALA A 81 -12.84 -14.80 -13.87
CA ALA A 81 -14.04 -14.50 -13.12
C ALA A 81 -15.25 -15.23 -13.72
N VAL A 82 -16.04 -15.87 -12.86
CA VAL A 82 -17.31 -16.48 -13.24
C VAL A 82 -18.40 -15.41 -13.44
N LEU A 83 -18.18 -14.23 -12.86
CA LEU A 83 -19.07 -13.08 -13.00
C LEU A 83 -18.26 -11.78 -12.90
N ILE A 84 -18.60 -10.79 -13.76
CA ILE A 84 -18.05 -9.43 -13.69
C ILE A 84 -19.18 -8.50 -13.25
N VAL A 85 -18.98 -7.85 -12.10
CA VAL A 85 -19.94 -6.93 -11.49
C VAL A 85 -19.54 -5.50 -11.85
N GLN A 86 -20.34 -4.85 -12.70
CA GLN A 86 -20.14 -3.47 -13.16
C GLN A 86 -21.22 -2.51 -12.64
N GLU A 87 -22.29 -3.06 -12.08
CA GLU A 87 -23.42 -2.32 -11.53
C GLU A 87 -23.76 -2.84 -10.13
N PRO A 88 -24.46 -2.06 -9.30
CA PRO A 88 -24.87 -2.50 -7.96
C PRO A 88 -25.69 -3.79 -8.00
N LEU A 89 -25.27 -4.77 -7.24
CA LEU A 89 -25.98 -6.05 -7.10
C LEU A 89 -27.26 -5.87 -6.29
N ARG A 90 -28.37 -6.30 -6.86
CA ARG A 90 -29.70 -6.26 -6.23
C ARG A 90 -30.41 -7.57 -6.47
N GLY A 91 -30.81 -8.25 -5.41
CA GLY A 91 -31.53 -9.53 -5.45
C GLY A 91 -32.28 -9.79 -4.16
N PRO A 92 -32.98 -10.92 -4.04
CA PRO A 92 -33.55 -11.35 -2.76
C PRO A 92 -32.42 -11.55 -1.75
N PRO A 93 -32.61 -11.20 -0.48
CA PRO A 93 -31.56 -11.38 0.52
C PRO A 93 -31.23 -12.85 0.69
N LEU A 94 -29.95 -13.20 0.71
CA LEU A 94 -29.49 -14.54 1.07
C LEU A 94 -29.80 -14.77 2.56
N GLU A 95 -30.69 -15.72 2.86
CA GLU A 95 -31.10 -16.01 4.22
C GLU A 95 -29.96 -16.68 5.02
N ASP A 96 -29.40 -17.74 4.45
CA ASP A 96 -28.32 -18.52 5.07
C ASP A 96 -27.00 -18.22 4.37
N ALA A 97 -26.10 -17.55 5.08
CA ALA A 97 -24.73 -17.36 4.59
C ALA A 97 -23.96 -18.67 4.56
N VAL A 98 -23.06 -18.81 3.59
CA VAL A 98 -22.16 -19.96 3.53
C VAL A 98 -21.28 -19.99 4.79
N ALA A 99 -21.11 -21.17 5.39
CA ALA A 99 -20.17 -21.33 6.50
C ALA A 99 -18.73 -21.09 6.01
N LEU A 100 -18.11 -20.02 6.46
CA LEU A 100 -16.75 -19.64 6.07
C LEU A 100 -15.72 -20.35 6.95
N ARG A 101 -14.65 -20.83 6.31
CA ARG A 101 -13.47 -21.36 6.99
C ARG A 101 -12.33 -20.35 6.86
N LEU A 102 -11.42 -20.35 7.84
CA LEU A 102 -10.28 -19.42 7.81
C LEU A 102 -9.34 -19.65 6.63
N GLU A 103 -9.27 -20.87 6.13
CA GLU A 103 -8.48 -21.27 4.96
C GLU A 103 -9.13 -20.92 3.61
N ASP A 104 -10.42 -20.59 3.58
CA ASP A 104 -11.11 -20.21 2.35
C ASP A 104 -10.58 -18.86 1.85
N VAL A 105 -10.32 -18.79 0.52
CA VAL A 105 -9.87 -17.55 -0.11
C VAL A 105 -11.01 -16.55 -0.14
N ALA A 106 -10.79 -15.38 0.47
CA ALA A 106 -11.77 -14.30 0.53
C ALA A 106 -11.61 -13.32 -0.65
N VAL A 107 -10.34 -13.00 -0.96
CA VAL A 107 -10.02 -11.97 -1.96
C VAL A 107 -8.83 -12.40 -2.81
N GLY A 108 -8.91 -12.17 -4.11
CA GLY A 108 -7.78 -12.23 -5.04
C GLY A 108 -7.29 -10.82 -5.36
N MET A 109 -6.06 -10.48 -4.96
CA MET A 109 -5.49 -9.15 -5.16
C MET A 109 -4.43 -9.15 -6.26
N TYR A 110 -4.59 -8.32 -7.29
CA TYR A 110 -3.53 -8.14 -8.28
C TYR A 110 -2.42 -7.23 -7.75
N THR A 111 -1.17 -7.66 -7.98
CA THR A 111 0.01 -6.82 -7.71
C THR A 111 0.30 -5.90 -8.89
N SER A 112 1.01 -4.81 -8.64
CA SER A 112 1.46 -3.85 -9.67
C SER A 112 2.64 -4.35 -10.51
N GLY A 113 3.01 -5.63 -10.42
CA GLY A 113 4.15 -6.22 -11.13
C GLY A 113 3.94 -6.29 -12.65
N SER A 114 5.05 -6.23 -13.39
CA SER A 114 5.12 -6.17 -14.85
C SER A 114 5.02 -7.55 -15.55
N SER A 115 4.41 -8.57 -14.94
CA SER A 115 4.30 -9.87 -15.59
C SER A 115 3.29 -9.84 -16.74
N ALA A 116 3.64 -10.44 -17.86
CA ALA A 116 2.79 -10.54 -19.05
C ALA A 116 1.46 -11.30 -18.80
N ALA A 117 1.37 -12.04 -17.70
CA ALA A 117 0.19 -12.78 -17.26
C ALA A 117 -0.03 -12.51 -15.75
N PRO A 118 -0.70 -11.42 -15.37
CA PRO A 118 -0.93 -11.10 -13.97
C PRO A 118 -1.82 -12.17 -13.32
N ARG A 119 -1.35 -12.73 -12.20
CA ARG A 119 -2.15 -13.61 -11.34
C ARG A 119 -2.50 -12.90 -10.05
N PRO A 120 -3.74 -13.03 -9.53
CA PRO A 120 -4.07 -12.45 -8.26
C PRO A 120 -3.43 -13.24 -7.12
N VAL A 121 -2.91 -12.55 -6.12
CA VAL A 121 -2.48 -13.14 -4.85
C VAL A 121 -3.73 -13.54 -4.07
N PRO A 122 -3.94 -14.82 -3.76
CA PRO A 122 -5.08 -15.26 -2.97
C PRO A 122 -4.85 -14.94 -1.49
N LEU A 123 -5.80 -14.26 -0.89
CA LEU A 123 -5.80 -13.91 0.53
C LEU A 123 -7.01 -14.56 1.20
N THR A 124 -6.76 -15.41 2.18
CA THR A 124 -7.81 -16.15 2.91
C THR A 124 -8.47 -15.27 3.98
N HIS A 125 -9.64 -15.69 4.48
CA HIS A 125 -10.27 -15.07 5.65
C HIS A 125 -9.32 -15.06 6.86
N GLY A 126 -8.51 -16.11 7.02
CA GLY A 126 -7.49 -16.21 8.06
C GLY A 126 -6.38 -15.15 7.90
N ASN A 127 -5.89 -14.93 6.68
CA ASN A 127 -4.89 -13.89 6.43
C ASN A 127 -5.43 -12.50 6.81
N TRP A 128 -6.67 -12.18 6.42
CA TRP A 128 -7.31 -10.91 6.76
C TRP A 128 -7.54 -10.73 8.25
N LEU A 129 -8.00 -11.77 8.94
CA LEU A 129 -8.19 -11.75 10.39
C LEU A 129 -6.86 -11.54 11.13
N ALA A 130 -5.82 -12.31 10.76
CA ALA A 130 -4.49 -12.19 11.35
C ALA A 130 -3.91 -10.79 11.13
N SER A 131 -3.99 -10.27 9.90
CA SER A 131 -3.56 -8.90 9.55
C SER A 131 -4.31 -7.85 10.36
N ALA A 132 -5.63 -8.01 10.55
CA ALA A 132 -6.43 -7.11 11.36
C ALA A 132 -5.99 -7.11 12.83
N LEU A 133 -5.92 -8.29 13.46
CA LEU A 133 -5.53 -8.41 14.87
C LEU A 133 -4.12 -7.86 15.13
N ALA A 134 -3.17 -8.15 14.24
CA ALA A 134 -1.80 -7.65 14.34
C ALA A 134 -1.73 -6.12 14.17
N SER A 135 -2.52 -5.55 13.25
CA SER A 135 -2.65 -4.10 13.07
C SER A 135 -3.24 -3.42 14.31
N ALA A 136 -4.31 -4.00 14.89
CA ALA A 136 -4.92 -3.48 16.12
C ALA A 136 -3.93 -3.47 17.30
N ALA A 137 -3.13 -4.54 17.44
CA ALA A 137 -2.09 -4.60 18.47
C ALA A 137 -0.99 -3.54 18.28
N ALA A 138 -0.61 -3.24 17.04
CA ALA A 138 0.45 -2.27 16.74
C ALA A 138 0.01 -0.80 16.84
N LEU A 139 -1.24 -0.50 16.46
CA LEU A 139 -1.78 0.87 16.38
C LEU A 139 -2.68 1.24 17.58
N GLY A 140 -3.10 0.23 18.35
CA GLY A 140 -4.18 0.34 19.32
C GLY A 140 -5.55 0.27 18.62
N LEU A 141 -6.56 -0.13 19.36
CA LEU A 141 -7.95 -0.21 18.90
C LEU A 141 -8.81 0.74 19.73
N ASP A 142 -9.47 1.68 19.07
CA ASP A 142 -10.49 2.53 19.66
C ASP A 142 -11.86 2.12 19.10
N PRO A 143 -12.84 1.73 19.95
CA PRO A 143 -14.19 1.42 19.47
C PRO A 143 -14.87 2.59 18.73
N GLY A 144 -14.46 3.83 18.97
CA GLY A 144 -14.93 5.04 18.28
C GLY A 144 -14.15 5.39 17.02
N GLU A 145 -13.28 4.50 16.55
CA GLU A 145 -12.39 4.76 15.40
C GLU A 145 -13.17 5.13 14.14
N VAL A 146 -12.70 6.17 13.48
CA VAL A 146 -13.15 6.60 12.14
C VAL A 146 -11.93 6.62 11.24
N TRP A 147 -11.86 5.69 10.28
CA TRP A 147 -10.73 5.52 9.37
C TRP A 147 -11.04 6.07 7.98
N LEU A 148 -10.37 7.16 7.59
CA LEU A 148 -10.46 7.73 6.25
C LEU A 148 -9.62 6.92 5.27
N CYS A 149 -10.24 6.49 4.15
CA CYS A 149 -9.64 5.72 3.09
C CYS A 149 -9.63 6.48 1.76
N PRO A 150 -8.62 7.31 1.47
CA PRO A 150 -8.42 7.93 0.17
C PRO A 150 -7.60 7.05 -0.78
N LEU A 151 -7.24 5.83 -0.36
CA LEU A 151 -6.48 4.88 -1.15
C LEU A 151 -7.40 4.06 -2.08
N PRO A 152 -6.93 3.69 -3.28
CA PRO A 152 -7.70 2.82 -4.17
C PRO A 152 -7.98 1.46 -3.52
N LEU A 153 -9.24 1.00 -3.61
CA LEU A 153 -9.68 -0.27 -3.02
C LEU A 153 -9.15 -1.52 -3.74
N VAL A 154 -8.55 -1.34 -4.91
CA VAL A 154 -7.87 -2.38 -5.67
C VAL A 154 -6.46 -2.71 -5.14
N HIS A 155 -5.98 -1.94 -4.20
CA HIS A 155 -4.74 -2.19 -3.48
C HIS A 155 -5.02 -2.62 -2.05
N VAL A 156 -4.18 -3.54 -1.55
CA VAL A 156 -4.34 -4.11 -0.21
C VAL A 156 -4.35 -3.04 0.90
N GLY A 157 -3.64 -1.92 0.70
CA GLY A 157 -3.64 -0.79 1.65
C GLY A 157 -5.01 -0.14 1.81
N GLY A 158 -5.76 0.06 0.73
CA GLY A 158 -7.13 0.60 0.76
C GLY A 158 -8.14 -0.45 1.23
N LEU A 159 -8.12 -1.64 0.62
CA LEU A 159 -9.08 -2.69 0.93
C LEU A 159 -9.00 -3.14 2.40
N SER A 160 -7.79 -3.17 2.98
CA SER A 160 -7.59 -3.55 4.38
C SER A 160 -8.35 -2.66 5.36
N ILE A 161 -8.57 -1.38 5.03
CA ILE A 161 -9.32 -0.46 5.89
C ILE A 161 -10.77 -0.92 6.01
N LEU A 162 -11.41 -1.29 4.91
CA LEU A 162 -12.80 -1.77 4.89
C LEU A 162 -12.97 -3.06 5.70
N ILE A 163 -12.08 -4.04 5.44
CA ILE A 163 -12.14 -5.34 6.10
C ILE A 163 -11.84 -5.21 7.60
N ARG A 164 -10.81 -4.44 7.96
CA ARG A 164 -10.46 -4.16 9.37
C ARG A 164 -11.58 -3.44 10.10
N SER A 165 -12.16 -2.40 9.50
CA SER A 165 -13.28 -1.68 10.11
C SER A 165 -14.46 -2.60 10.36
N ALA A 166 -14.77 -3.53 9.46
CA ALA A 166 -15.82 -4.52 9.67
C ALA A 166 -15.47 -5.49 10.83
N ILE A 167 -14.23 -5.98 10.90
CA ILE A 167 -13.78 -6.87 11.99
C ILE A 167 -13.81 -6.17 13.34
N TYR A 168 -13.45 -4.88 13.40
CA TYR A 168 -13.41 -4.08 14.62
C TYR A 168 -14.77 -3.47 15.00
N ALA A 169 -15.76 -3.54 14.10
CA ALA A 169 -17.03 -2.81 14.20
C ALA A 169 -16.82 -1.27 14.35
N THR A 170 -15.87 -0.70 13.61
CA THR A 170 -15.53 0.72 13.54
C THR A 170 -16.04 1.36 12.24
N THR A 171 -15.79 2.63 12.01
CA THR A 171 -16.27 3.34 10.82
C THR A 171 -15.17 3.51 9.79
N ALA A 172 -15.45 3.18 8.51
CA ALA A 172 -14.63 3.54 7.37
C ALA A 172 -15.30 4.65 6.56
N ILE A 173 -14.54 5.69 6.20
CA ILE A 173 -14.95 6.71 5.24
C ILE A 173 -14.19 6.44 3.94
N VAL A 174 -14.89 6.05 2.89
CA VAL A 174 -14.28 5.81 1.57
C VAL A 174 -14.35 7.11 0.79
N ASP A 175 -13.19 7.63 0.43
CA ASP A 175 -13.08 8.74 -0.50
C ASP A 175 -12.85 8.17 -1.92
N PRO A 176 -13.75 8.40 -2.86
CA PRO A 176 -13.65 7.81 -4.20
C PRO A 176 -12.46 8.35 -5.01
N ARG A 177 -11.94 9.53 -4.65
CA ARG A 177 -10.81 10.17 -5.30
C ARG A 177 -9.98 10.97 -4.28
N PHE A 178 -8.67 10.76 -4.29
CA PHE A 178 -7.78 11.56 -3.45
C PHE A 178 -7.69 13.01 -3.95
N GLU A 179 -8.11 13.94 -3.11
CA GLU A 179 -7.94 15.39 -3.28
C GLU A 179 -7.28 15.93 -2.00
N ALA A 180 -6.07 16.50 -2.14
CA ALA A 180 -5.24 16.85 -0.98
C ALA A 180 -5.91 17.87 -0.05
N GLU A 181 -6.54 18.89 -0.64
CA GLU A 181 -7.26 19.94 0.07
C GLU A 181 -8.50 19.39 0.82
N ALA A 182 -9.24 18.48 0.17
CA ALA A 182 -10.39 17.82 0.79
C ALA A 182 -9.98 16.94 1.97
N VAL A 183 -8.91 16.16 1.81
CA VAL A 183 -8.36 15.33 2.89
C VAL A 183 -7.84 16.20 4.04
N ALA A 184 -7.10 17.30 3.75
CA ALA A 184 -6.61 18.21 4.77
C ALA A 184 -7.78 18.88 5.54
N ALA A 185 -8.81 19.34 4.83
CA ALA A 185 -10.01 19.91 5.43
C ALA A 185 -10.75 18.89 6.30
N ALA A 186 -10.94 17.65 5.82
CA ALA A 186 -11.61 16.60 6.55
C ALA A 186 -10.87 16.25 7.86
N LEU A 187 -9.53 16.13 7.82
CA LEU A 187 -8.70 15.86 9.00
C LEU A 187 -8.65 17.01 9.98
N SER A 188 -8.86 18.24 9.53
CA SER A 188 -8.92 19.45 10.36
C SER A 188 -10.29 19.67 10.99
N ASP A 189 -11.36 19.07 10.45
CA ASP A 189 -12.72 19.22 10.96
C ASP A 189 -12.99 18.28 12.15
N ARG A 190 -13.02 18.86 13.37
CA ARG A 190 -13.33 18.13 14.60
C ARG A 190 -14.68 17.37 14.55
N LYS A 191 -15.64 17.82 13.73
CA LYS A 191 -16.97 17.20 13.63
C LYS A 191 -16.91 15.84 12.92
N GLN A 192 -16.01 15.66 11.97
CA GLN A 192 -15.82 14.39 11.26
C GLN A 192 -15.18 13.32 12.13
N ARG A 193 -14.51 13.72 13.23
CA ARG A 193 -13.90 12.82 14.21
C ARG A 193 -12.99 11.75 13.59
N ILE A 194 -12.33 12.06 12.48
CA ILE A 194 -11.40 11.14 11.82
C ILE A 194 -10.22 10.89 12.74
N THR A 195 -9.99 9.62 13.09
CA THR A 195 -8.93 9.20 14.01
C THR A 195 -7.77 8.51 13.30
N MET A 196 -8.04 7.95 12.13
CA MET A 196 -7.05 7.27 11.29
C MET A 196 -7.18 7.71 9.82
N VAL A 197 -6.05 7.79 9.14
CA VAL A 197 -5.99 7.90 7.67
C VAL A 197 -4.82 7.07 7.16
N SER A 198 -4.98 6.40 6.01
CA SER A 198 -3.86 5.73 5.34
C SER A 198 -3.46 6.51 4.10
N LEU A 199 -2.17 6.81 3.99
CA LEU A 199 -1.61 7.58 2.89
C LEU A 199 -0.34 6.93 2.35
N VAL A 200 -0.02 7.22 1.09
CA VAL A 200 1.33 7.01 0.55
C VAL A 200 2.17 8.29 0.72
N PRO A 201 3.52 8.24 0.66
CA PRO A 201 4.37 9.39 0.94
C PRO A 201 4.03 10.64 0.09
N THR A 202 3.73 10.46 -1.20
CA THR A 202 3.34 11.57 -2.09
C THR A 202 2.01 12.20 -1.71
N MET A 203 1.05 11.41 -1.21
CA MET A 203 -0.21 11.95 -0.69
C MET A 203 0.00 12.77 0.58
N LEU A 204 0.78 12.25 1.54
CA LEU A 204 1.10 13.01 2.76
C LEU A 204 1.81 14.33 2.45
N ALA A 205 2.77 14.33 1.53
CA ALA A 205 3.45 15.55 1.11
C ALA A 205 2.45 16.61 0.64
N ARG A 206 1.51 16.23 -0.26
CA ARG A 206 0.48 17.12 -0.80
C ARG A 206 -0.53 17.58 0.27
N VAL A 207 -0.92 16.71 1.19
CA VAL A 207 -1.83 17.08 2.29
C VAL A 207 -1.18 18.08 3.24
N LEU A 208 0.14 17.95 3.50
CA LEU A 208 0.91 18.95 4.25
C LEU A 208 1.08 20.26 3.47
N GLU A 209 1.19 20.21 2.13
CA GLU A 209 1.18 21.40 1.25
C GLU A 209 -0.16 22.11 1.27
N ALA A 210 -1.25 21.36 1.36
CA ALA A 210 -2.60 21.87 1.53
C ALA A 210 -2.88 22.48 2.94
N GLY A 211 -1.86 22.54 3.81
CA GLY A 211 -1.92 23.22 5.10
C GLY A 211 -2.43 22.38 6.27
N LEU A 212 -2.34 21.05 6.20
CA LEU A 212 -2.69 20.23 7.37
C LEU A 212 -1.70 20.48 8.51
N GLU A 213 -2.24 21.02 9.62
CA GLU A 213 -1.52 21.25 10.88
C GLU A 213 -2.38 20.87 12.07
N HIS A 214 -1.76 20.23 13.07
CA HIS A 214 -2.37 19.86 14.35
C HIS A 214 -3.80 19.29 14.26
N PRO A 215 -4.02 18.20 13.46
CA PRO A 215 -5.34 17.60 13.27
C PRO A 215 -5.95 17.18 14.63
N PRO A 216 -7.17 17.67 14.99
CA PRO A 216 -7.64 17.65 16.37
C PRO A 216 -8.03 16.29 16.92
N THR A 217 -8.30 15.31 16.06
CA THR A 217 -8.77 13.96 16.44
C THR A 217 -7.90 12.84 15.91
N LEU A 218 -6.96 13.17 15.02
CA LEU A 218 -6.13 12.18 14.34
C LEU A 218 -5.15 11.50 15.30
N ARG A 219 -5.25 10.21 15.41
CA ARG A 219 -4.33 9.36 16.19
C ARG A 219 -3.11 8.94 15.35
N TRP A 220 -3.35 8.54 14.10
CA TRP A 220 -2.31 8.08 13.19
C TRP A 220 -2.60 8.36 11.72
N VAL A 221 -1.57 8.83 11.02
CA VAL A 221 -1.42 8.62 9.57
C VAL A 221 -0.65 7.32 9.37
N LEU A 222 -1.31 6.25 8.91
CA LEU A 222 -0.62 5.02 8.53
C LEU A 222 0.03 5.26 7.16
N LEU A 223 1.36 5.38 7.15
CA LEU A 223 2.13 5.81 5.98
C LEU A 223 2.95 4.65 5.41
N GLY A 224 2.69 4.26 4.16
CA GLY A 224 3.39 3.15 3.52
C GLY A 224 3.22 3.11 2.01
N GLY A 225 3.56 1.98 1.40
CA GLY A 225 3.42 1.76 -0.04
C GLY A 225 4.55 2.34 -0.90
N GLY A 226 5.57 2.93 -0.29
CA GLY A 226 6.77 3.43 -0.97
C GLY A 226 7.83 3.91 0.01
N PRO A 227 9.05 4.24 -0.46
CA PRO A 227 10.09 4.84 0.35
C PRO A 227 9.61 6.14 1.01
N ILE A 228 9.91 6.30 2.29
CA ILE A 228 9.49 7.46 3.08
C ILE A 228 10.72 8.35 3.32
N PRO A 229 10.79 9.54 2.67
CA PRO A 229 11.90 10.46 2.90
C PRO A 229 11.94 10.94 4.36
N PRO A 230 13.11 10.97 5.02
CA PRO A 230 13.24 11.49 6.39
C PRO A 230 12.71 12.92 6.55
N ALA A 231 12.99 13.78 5.57
CA ALA A 231 12.49 15.16 5.53
C ALA A 231 10.95 15.27 5.55
N LEU A 232 10.25 14.29 4.97
CA LEU A 232 8.78 14.24 5.03
C LEU A 232 8.28 13.94 6.44
N LEU A 233 8.94 13.01 7.16
CA LEU A 233 8.61 12.71 8.55
C LEU A 233 8.88 13.90 9.46
N GLU A 234 10.01 14.60 9.29
CA GLU A 234 10.33 15.83 10.04
C GLU A 234 9.31 16.94 9.77
N ARG A 235 8.88 17.09 8.52
CA ARG A 235 7.85 18.07 8.13
C ARG A 235 6.50 17.73 8.80
N ALA A 236 6.09 16.46 8.76
CA ALA A 236 4.87 16.01 9.44
C ALA A 236 4.95 16.22 10.95
N GLN A 237 6.11 15.92 11.57
CA GLN A 237 6.34 16.16 12.98
C GLN A 237 6.22 17.65 13.35
N ARG A 238 6.81 18.55 12.57
CA ARG A 238 6.69 20.00 12.77
C ARG A 238 5.26 20.50 12.64
N ALA A 239 4.48 19.91 11.73
CA ALA A 239 3.07 20.17 11.55
C ALA A 239 2.17 19.49 12.61
N GLY A 240 2.73 18.81 13.61
CA GLY A 240 1.99 18.10 14.65
C GLY A 240 1.13 16.95 14.12
N VAL A 241 1.49 16.36 12.96
CA VAL A 241 0.77 15.26 12.32
C VAL A 241 1.39 13.94 12.79
N PRO A 242 0.64 13.06 13.49
CA PRO A 242 1.13 11.80 14.02
C PRO A 242 1.27 10.75 12.90
N VAL A 243 2.49 10.41 12.50
CA VAL A 243 2.77 9.43 11.44
C VAL A 243 3.20 8.09 12.04
N ALA A 244 2.61 7.00 11.55
CA ALA A 244 3.05 5.64 11.77
C ALA A 244 3.58 5.04 10.45
N PRO A 245 4.90 5.09 10.19
CA PRO A 245 5.49 4.43 9.03
C PRO A 245 5.21 2.94 9.07
N THR A 246 4.83 2.37 7.92
CA THR A 246 4.56 0.94 7.81
C THR A 246 5.22 0.34 6.56
N TYR A 247 5.75 -0.86 6.72
CA TYR A 247 6.23 -1.72 5.65
C TYR A 247 5.28 -2.88 5.45
N GLY A 248 5.01 -3.22 4.20
CA GLY A 248 4.15 -4.34 3.86
C GLY A 248 3.96 -4.50 2.36
N MET A 249 3.25 -5.55 1.98
CA MET A 249 2.99 -5.92 0.59
C MET A 249 1.70 -6.74 0.47
N THR A 250 1.27 -6.94 -0.76
CA THR A 250 0.03 -7.69 -1.05
C THR A 250 0.11 -9.13 -0.53
N GLU A 251 1.24 -9.78 -0.75
CA GLU A 251 1.52 -11.17 -0.37
C GLU A 251 1.47 -11.40 1.15
N ALA A 252 1.69 -10.34 1.94
CA ALA A 252 1.58 -10.36 3.40
C ALA A 252 0.29 -9.69 3.92
N CYS A 253 -0.74 -9.61 3.09
CA CYS A 253 -2.05 -9.06 3.46
C CYS A 253 -1.95 -7.68 4.14
N SER A 254 -1.18 -6.75 3.55
CA SER A 254 -0.90 -5.38 3.94
C SER A 254 0.37 -5.21 4.79
N GLN A 255 0.26 -5.13 6.11
CA GLN A 255 1.36 -4.75 7.00
C GLN A 255 2.24 -5.95 7.41
N ILE A 256 3.55 -5.74 7.42
CA ILE A 256 4.58 -6.64 7.97
C ILE A 256 5.18 -6.01 9.24
N ALA A 257 5.55 -4.73 9.15
CA ALA A 257 6.12 -3.98 10.27
C ALA A 257 5.52 -2.58 10.34
N THR A 258 5.37 -2.04 11.55
CA THR A 258 4.88 -0.67 11.78
C THR A 258 5.80 0.04 12.75
N ARG A 259 6.24 1.26 12.42
CA ARG A 259 7.25 2.04 13.16
C ARG A 259 8.56 1.26 13.35
N GLY A 260 8.92 0.42 12.37
CA GLY A 260 10.08 -0.45 12.37
C GLY A 260 9.91 -1.78 13.13
N TRP A 261 8.83 -1.96 13.89
CA TRP A 261 8.61 -3.20 14.62
C TRP A 261 7.80 -4.19 13.80
N PRO A 262 8.26 -5.44 13.62
CA PRO A 262 7.43 -6.51 13.06
C PRO A 262 6.10 -6.61 13.82
N LEU A 263 5.02 -6.87 13.09
CA LEU A 263 3.72 -7.02 13.72
C LEU A 263 3.64 -8.29 14.58
N PRO A 264 2.83 -8.31 15.64
CA PRO A 264 2.60 -9.51 16.42
C PRO A 264 2.16 -10.71 15.56
N GLY A 265 2.85 -11.83 15.72
CA GLY A 265 2.61 -13.05 14.93
C GLY A 265 3.28 -13.05 13.55
N VAL A 266 4.03 -12.02 13.19
CA VAL A 266 4.81 -11.94 11.95
C VAL A 266 6.29 -12.14 12.29
N ASP A 267 6.87 -13.22 11.80
CA ASP A 267 8.30 -13.50 11.88
C ASP A 267 9.00 -12.78 10.73
N VAL A 268 10.05 -12.02 11.04
CA VAL A 268 10.91 -11.36 10.05
C VAL A 268 12.34 -11.82 10.26
N ARG A 269 13.02 -12.21 9.19
CA ARG A 269 14.43 -12.60 9.18
C ARG A 269 15.16 -11.88 8.05
N ILE A 270 16.42 -11.57 8.24
CA ILE A 270 17.32 -11.07 7.20
C ILE A 270 18.17 -12.25 6.70
N ALA A 271 18.12 -12.49 5.40
CA ALA A 271 18.94 -13.51 4.73
C ALA A 271 20.41 -13.05 4.61
N PRO A 272 21.36 -13.96 4.28
CA PRO A 272 22.77 -13.58 4.14
C PRO A 272 23.07 -12.55 3.03
N ASP A 273 22.16 -12.36 2.09
CA ASP A 273 22.20 -11.37 1.01
C ASP A 273 21.34 -10.14 1.29
N ASP A 274 21.07 -9.90 2.58
CA ASP A 274 20.28 -8.79 3.11
C ASP A 274 18.79 -8.82 2.70
N GLU A 275 18.28 -9.88 2.03
CA GLU A 275 16.86 -9.99 1.71
C GLU A 275 16.00 -10.16 2.96
N ILE A 276 14.90 -9.41 3.02
CA ILE A 276 13.88 -9.54 4.06
C ILE A 276 13.02 -10.77 3.76
N LEU A 277 13.03 -11.72 4.68
CA LEU A 277 12.19 -12.92 4.66
C LEU A 277 11.07 -12.78 5.67
N VAL A 278 9.85 -13.15 5.28
CA VAL A 278 8.66 -12.98 6.12
C VAL A 278 7.89 -14.29 6.24
N ARG A 279 7.40 -14.59 7.44
CA ARG A 279 6.50 -15.70 7.71
C ARG A 279 5.46 -15.29 8.75
N GLY A 280 4.23 -15.70 8.55
CA GLY A 280 3.15 -15.43 9.51
C GLY A 280 1.78 -15.80 8.99
N PRO A 281 0.75 -15.81 9.85
CA PRO A 281 -0.60 -16.17 9.46
C PRO A 281 -1.27 -15.13 8.52
N ASN A 282 -0.69 -13.95 8.38
CA ASN A 282 -1.10 -12.92 7.42
C ASN A 282 -0.48 -13.11 6.02
N VAL A 283 0.47 -14.03 5.84
CA VAL A 283 1.13 -14.28 4.55
C VAL A 283 0.31 -15.27 3.72
N SER A 284 0.11 -14.95 2.43
CA SER A 284 -0.50 -15.88 1.47
C SER A 284 0.34 -17.16 1.34
N ALA A 285 -0.30 -18.31 1.49
CA ALA A 285 0.39 -19.60 1.39
C ALA A 285 1.02 -19.83 0.00
N GLU A 286 0.39 -19.31 -1.07
CA GLU A 286 0.91 -19.40 -2.43
C GLU A 286 2.15 -18.51 -2.68
N ALA A 287 2.40 -17.53 -1.80
CA ALA A 287 3.58 -16.68 -1.89
C ALA A 287 4.79 -17.23 -1.13
N LEU A 288 4.63 -18.32 -0.37
CA LEU A 288 5.72 -18.95 0.35
C LEU A 288 6.60 -19.75 -0.60
N ALA A 289 7.91 -19.58 -0.48
CA ALA A 289 8.89 -20.43 -1.13
C ALA A 289 8.97 -21.82 -0.44
N PRO A 290 9.65 -22.81 -1.05
CA PRO A 290 9.77 -24.17 -0.49
C PRO A 290 10.40 -24.24 0.91
N ASP A 291 11.15 -23.20 1.32
CA ASP A 291 11.73 -23.07 2.65
C ASP A 291 10.73 -22.56 3.72
N GLY A 292 9.48 -22.30 3.32
CA GLY A 292 8.41 -21.83 4.19
C GLY A 292 8.45 -20.31 4.48
N TRP A 293 9.25 -19.53 3.74
CA TRP A 293 9.33 -18.08 3.87
C TRP A 293 8.83 -17.37 2.61
N LEU A 294 8.25 -16.20 2.80
CA LEU A 294 8.03 -15.24 1.73
C LEU A 294 9.34 -14.50 1.49
N HIS A 295 9.92 -14.66 0.31
CA HIS A 295 11.02 -13.89 -0.19
C HIS A 295 10.49 -12.56 -0.75
N THR A 296 10.70 -11.48 -0.02
CA THR A 296 10.04 -10.20 -0.35
C THR A 296 10.66 -9.50 -1.57
N GLY A 297 11.90 -9.84 -1.90
CA GLY A 297 12.71 -9.10 -2.87
C GLY A 297 13.13 -7.72 -2.38
N ASP A 298 12.77 -7.34 -1.15
CA ASP A 298 13.21 -6.10 -0.51
C ASP A 298 14.42 -6.41 0.37
N LEU A 299 15.37 -5.47 0.43
CA LEU A 299 16.56 -5.54 1.26
C LEU A 299 16.35 -4.77 2.56
N GLY A 300 16.95 -5.26 3.65
CA GLY A 300 16.84 -4.60 4.92
C GLY A 300 17.78 -5.15 5.98
N ARG A 301 17.72 -4.52 7.14
CA ARG A 301 18.48 -4.92 8.33
C ARG A 301 17.71 -4.56 9.59
N PHE A 302 18.09 -5.15 10.71
CA PHE A 302 17.65 -4.68 12.01
C PHE A 302 18.66 -3.66 12.57
N ASP A 303 18.15 -2.52 13.08
CA ASP A 303 18.97 -1.55 13.80
C ASP A 303 19.40 -2.09 15.19
N GLY A 304 20.25 -1.35 15.88
CA GLY A 304 20.74 -1.71 17.22
C GLY A 304 19.65 -1.80 18.31
N ARG A 305 18.40 -1.43 17.98
CA ARG A 305 17.22 -1.53 18.84
C ARG A 305 16.27 -2.65 18.40
N GLY A 306 16.59 -3.38 17.33
CA GLY A 306 15.77 -4.44 16.77
C GLY A 306 14.63 -3.94 15.85
N ARG A 307 14.71 -2.70 15.35
CA ARG A 307 13.73 -2.18 14.38
C ARG A 307 14.18 -2.52 12.97
N LEU A 308 13.26 -2.97 12.14
CA LEU A 308 13.47 -3.25 10.72
C LEU A 308 13.64 -1.93 9.95
N GLU A 309 14.74 -1.83 9.23
CA GLU A 309 15.05 -0.77 8.27
C GLU A 309 15.05 -1.36 6.87
N ILE A 310 14.29 -0.77 5.95
CA ILE A 310 14.26 -1.15 4.55
C ILE A 310 15.35 -0.36 3.83
N THR A 311 16.30 -1.05 3.21
CA THR A 311 17.47 -0.42 2.55
C THR A 311 17.36 -0.36 1.04
N GLY A 312 16.45 -1.13 0.42
CA GLY A 312 16.26 -1.11 -1.02
C GLY A 312 15.46 -2.28 -1.55
N ARG A 313 15.55 -2.49 -2.87
CA ARG A 313 14.99 -3.65 -3.56
C ARG A 313 16.08 -4.44 -4.28
N LYS A 314 16.04 -5.76 -4.17
CA LYS A 314 17.00 -6.68 -4.79
C LYS A 314 17.04 -6.54 -6.32
N SER A 315 15.87 -6.37 -6.95
CA SER A 315 15.74 -6.16 -8.39
C SER A 315 16.18 -4.78 -8.88
N GLU A 316 16.44 -3.84 -7.96
CA GLU A 316 16.87 -2.47 -8.28
C GLU A 316 18.36 -2.25 -7.93
N VAL A 317 19.05 -3.26 -7.36
CA VAL A 317 20.48 -3.18 -7.05
C VAL A 317 21.26 -2.98 -8.34
N ILE A 318 22.11 -1.97 -8.35
CA ILE A 318 23.04 -1.65 -9.44
C ILE A 318 24.36 -2.36 -9.18
N VAL A 319 24.83 -3.18 -10.13
CA VAL A 319 26.13 -3.86 -9.99
C VAL A 319 27.19 -3.04 -10.71
N SER A 320 27.89 -2.16 -9.99
CA SER A 320 28.90 -1.26 -10.54
C SER A 320 30.30 -1.69 -10.14
N GLY A 321 31.10 -2.11 -11.12
CA GLY A 321 32.47 -2.57 -10.86
C GLY A 321 32.57 -3.79 -9.94
N GLY A 322 31.55 -4.65 -9.91
CA GLY A 322 31.46 -5.81 -9.03
C GLY A 322 30.92 -5.52 -7.63
N GLU A 323 30.59 -4.26 -7.33
CA GLU A 323 30.02 -3.82 -6.06
C GLU A 323 28.50 -3.59 -6.19
N ASN A 324 27.75 -4.00 -5.17
CA ASN A 324 26.30 -3.79 -5.11
C ASN A 324 25.97 -2.41 -4.56
N VAL A 325 25.22 -1.63 -5.33
CA VAL A 325 24.73 -0.30 -4.94
C VAL A 325 23.22 -0.31 -4.86
N ALA A 326 22.66 -0.08 -3.67
CA ALA A 326 21.23 0.11 -3.50
C ALA A 326 20.85 1.56 -3.89
N PRO A 327 20.02 1.77 -4.92
CA PRO A 327 19.59 3.11 -5.33
C PRO A 327 19.03 3.96 -4.19
N ALA A 328 18.22 3.35 -3.33
CA ALA A 328 17.58 4.04 -2.21
C ALA A 328 18.58 4.66 -1.23
N GLU A 329 19.75 4.04 -1.03
CA GLU A 329 20.82 4.59 -0.16
C GLU A 329 21.41 5.88 -0.76
N VAL A 330 21.63 5.88 -2.05
CA VAL A 330 22.16 7.07 -2.77
C VAL A 330 21.10 8.16 -2.87
N GLU A 331 19.84 7.80 -3.13
CA GLU A 331 18.70 8.71 -3.14
C GLU A 331 18.53 9.40 -1.78
N ALA A 332 18.65 8.66 -0.68
CA ALA A 332 18.55 9.22 0.67
C ALA A 332 19.60 10.32 0.90
N VAL A 333 20.85 10.08 0.50
CA VAL A 333 21.93 11.06 0.63
C VAL A 333 21.70 12.28 -0.27
N LEU A 334 21.23 12.09 -1.49
CA LEU A 334 20.89 13.21 -2.39
C LEU A 334 19.78 14.10 -1.80
N LEU A 335 18.77 13.48 -1.18
CA LEU A 335 17.64 14.19 -0.55
C LEU A 335 18.03 14.96 0.73
N GLU A 336 19.19 14.66 1.36
CA GLU A 336 19.72 15.47 2.46
C GLU A 336 20.22 16.85 1.99
N HIS A 337 20.50 17.01 0.69
CA HIS A 337 20.96 18.30 0.17
C HIS A 337 19.81 19.31 0.15
N PRO A 338 19.97 20.52 0.74
CA PRO A 338 18.88 21.49 0.91
C PRO A 338 18.22 21.96 -0.39
N ALA A 339 18.96 21.94 -1.50
CA ALA A 339 18.45 22.33 -2.82
C ALA A 339 17.72 21.20 -3.57
N VAL A 340 17.75 19.94 -3.08
CA VAL A 340 17.13 18.81 -3.74
C VAL A 340 15.69 18.65 -3.27
N ALA A 341 14.76 18.59 -4.20
CA ALA A 341 13.34 18.31 -3.95
C ALA A 341 13.01 16.83 -4.10
N ASP A 342 13.58 16.16 -5.11
CA ASP A 342 13.33 14.75 -5.43
C ASP A 342 14.54 14.14 -6.14
N ALA A 343 14.77 12.83 -5.98
CA ALA A 343 15.88 12.12 -6.59
C ALA A 343 15.48 10.70 -7.00
N CYS A 344 16.02 10.23 -8.11
CA CYS A 344 15.88 8.86 -8.58
C CYS A 344 17.23 8.36 -9.07
N VAL A 345 17.70 7.26 -8.51
CA VAL A 345 18.97 6.62 -8.89
C VAL A 345 18.67 5.36 -9.70
N PHE A 346 19.38 5.19 -10.80
CA PHE A 346 19.20 4.08 -11.74
C PHE A 346 20.53 3.71 -12.39
N SER A 347 20.57 2.55 -13.06
CA SER A 347 21.75 2.10 -13.77
C SER A 347 21.73 2.52 -15.24
N ARG A 348 22.93 2.72 -15.81
CA ARG A 348 23.16 2.74 -17.25
C ARG A 348 24.27 1.74 -17.61
N PRO A 349 24.15 1.08 -18.77
CA PRO A 349 25.25 0.24 -19.25
C PRO A 349 26.56 1.04 -19.36
N ASP A 350 27.64 0.50 -18.83
CA ASP A 350 28.97 1.12 -18.82
C ASP A 350 30.04 0.10 -19.21
N ARG A 351 31.00 0.51 -20.05
CA ARG A 351 32.03 -0.41 -20.57
C ARG A 351 33.08 -0.79 -19.54
N GLU A 352 33.33 0.08 -18.58
CA GLU A 352 34.34 -0.12 -17.53
C GLU A 352 33.73 -0.80 -16.30
N TRP A 353 32.53 -0.36 -15.92
CA TRP A 353 31.88 -0.74 -14.65
C TRP A 353 30.77 -1.81 -14.81
N GLY A 354 30.46 -2.21 -16.06
CA GLY A 354 29.28 -3.03 -16.37
C GLY A 354 28.00 -2.19 -16.30
N GLU A 355 27.71 -1.65 -15.12
CA GLU A 355 26.67 -0.67 -14.87
C GLU A 355 27.26 0.56 -14.17
N SER A 356 26.87 1.74 -14.59
CA SER A 356 27.19 3.00 -13.89
C SER A 356 26.00 3.50 -13.08
N VAL A 357 26.26 4.00 -11.89
CA VAL A 357 25.26 4.66 -11.04
C VAL A 357 24.97 6.04 -11.59
N VAL A 358 23.73 6.33 -11.96
CA VAL A 358 23.27 7.63 -12.48
C VAL A 358 22.13 8.15 -11.58
N ALA A 359 22.10 9.46 -11.33
CA ALA A 359 21.05 10.11 -10.57
C ALA A 359 20.28 11.12 -11.42
N ALA A 360 18.97 11.05 -11.47
CA ALA A 360 18.08 12.12 -11.93
C ALA A 360 17.58 12.90 -10.71
N VAL A 361 17.78 14.22 -10.71
CA VAL A 361 17.51 15.07 -9.55
C VAL A 361 16.60 16.23 -9.93
N VAL A 362 15.57 16.46 -9.12
CA VAL A 362 14.69 17.63 -9.19
C VAL A 362 15.15 18.63 -8.14
N LEU A 363 15.45 19.83 -8.54
CA LEU A 363 15.80 20.91 -7.60
C LEU A 363 14.54 21.58 -7.05
N ARG A 364 14.67 22.16 -5.87
CA ARG A 364 13.63 23.03 -5.30
C ARG A 364 13.49 24.30 -6.13
N GLU A 365 12.30 24.88 -6.10
CA GLU A 365 12.02 26.12 -6.82
C GLU A 365 13.01 27.23 -6.38
N GLY A 366 13.61 27.90 -7.37
CA GLY A 366 14.62 28.93 -7.14
C GLY A 366 16.02 28.43 -6.79
N ALA A 367 16.23 27.12 -6.60
CA ALA A 367 17.55 26.57 -6.36
C ALA A 367 18.32 26.39 -7.68
N SER A 368 19.64 26.62 -7.63
CA SER A 368 20.58 26.33 -8.71
C SER A 368 21.74 25.56 -8.14
N LEU A 369 22.12 24.47 -8.79
CA LEU A 369 23.24 23.62 -8.43
C LEU A 369 23.87 23.02 -9.67
N GLU A 370 25.18 22.79 -9.61
CA GLU A 370 25.89 22.04 -10.62
C GLU A 370 26.02 20.55 -10.26
N GLU A 371 26.14 19.69 -11.27
CA GLU A 371 26.36 18.25 -11.09
C GLU A 371 27.51 17.94 -10.12
N GLY A 372 28.62 18.69 -10.24
CA GLY A 372 29.81 18.51 -9.40
C GLY A 372 29.58 18.72 -7.91
N GLU A 373 28.68 19.64 -7.55
CA GLU A 373 28.34 19.91 -6.14
C GLU A 373 27.56 18.75 -5.53
N LEU A 374 26.59 18.18 -6.26
CA LEU A 374 25.84 17.00 -5.81
C LEU A 374 26.72 15.75 -5.70
N ARG A 375 27.63 15.57 -6.64
CA ARG A 375 28.62 14.47 -6.57
C ARG A 375 29.57 14.63 -5.38
N ALA A 376 30.04 15.84 -5.10
CA ALA A 376 30.86 16.14 -3.93
C ALA A 376 30.09 15.90 -2.63
N HIS A 377 28.80 16.27 -2.58
CA HIS A 377 27.91 15.99 -1.45
C HIS A 377 27.81 14.48 -1.17
N CYS A 378 27.62 13.68 -2.23
CA CYS A 378 27.57 12.22 -2.13
C CYS A 378 28.93 11.63 -1.71
N ALA A 379 30.04 12.13 -2.28
CA ALA A 379 31.41 11.64 -1.99
C ALA A 379 31.82 11.84 -0.52
N GLY A 380 31.29 12.85 0.13
CA GLY A 380 31.52 13.10 1.55
C GLY A 380 30.75 12.15 2.50
N ARG A 381 29.81 11.33 1.97
CA ARG A 381 28.86 10.51 2.76
C ARG A 381 28.78 9.06 2.34
N LEU A 382 29.16 8.74 1.11
CA LEU A 382 29.06 7.41 0.53
C LEU A 382 30.45 6.85 0.15
N ALA A 383 30.55 5.54 0.09
CA ALA A 383 31.71 4.88 -0.48
C ALA A 383 31.88 5.28 -1.96
N ALA A 384 33.11 5.35 -2.45
CA ALA A 384 33.43 5.89 -3.78
C ALA A 384 32.67 5.19 -4.94
N PHE A 385 32.43 3.87 -4.83
CA PHE A 385 31.71 3.11 -5.84
C PHE A 385 30.17 3.43 -5.87
N LYS A 386 29.62 3.99 -4.79
CA LYS A 386 28.19 4.40 -4.67
C LYS A 386 27.94 5.81 -5.19
N VAL A 387 29.00 6.62 -5.35
CA VAL A 387 28.86 7.98 -5.82
C VAL A 387 28.40 7.98 -7.28
N PRO A 388 27.30 8.71 -7.63
CA PRO A 388 26.82 8.77 -9.00
C PRO A 388 27.91 9.21 -9.98
N LYS A 389 28.05 8.49 -11.09
CA LYS A 389 28.99 8.84 -12.16
C LYS A 389 28.49 10.04 -12.98
N ALA A 390 27.16 10.20 -13.06
CA ALA A 390 26.49 11.33 -13.67
C ALA A 390 25.25 11.76 -12.84
N VAL A 391 24.96 13.06 -12.84
CA VAL A 391 23.76 13.63 -12.22
C VAL A 391 23.02 14.45 -13.27
N GLU A 392 21.78 14.10 -13.54
CA GLU A 392 20.91 14.76 -14.51
C GLU A 392 19.89 15.62 -13.79
N LEU A 393 19.91 16.92 -14.04
CA LEU A 393 18.89 17.81 -13.51
C LEU A 393 17.64 17.72 -14.39
N VAL A 394 16.51 17.34 -13.79
CA VAL A 394 15.23 17.15 -14.48
C VAL A 394 14.13 17.97 -13.81
N ARG A 395 13.09 18.30 -14.59
CA ARG A 395 11.95 19.06 -14.05
C ARG A 395 11.02 18.21 -13.17
N SER A 396 10.89 16.92 -13.47
CA SER A 396 10.06 15.97 -12.72
C SER A 396 10.57 14.55 -12.93
N LEU A 397 10.30 13.67 -11.96
CA LEU A 397 10.61 12.25 -12.06
C LEU A 397 9.38 11.46 -12.54
N PRO A 398 9.57 10.40 -13.37
CA PRO A 398 8.48 9.55 -13.81
C PRO A 398 7.95 8.74 -12.63
N ARG A 399 6.63 8.86 -12.38
CA ARG A 399 5.93 8.12 -11.32
C ARG A 399 4.71 7.41 -11.85
N SER A 400 4.38 6.27 -11.24
CA SER A 400 3.09 5.61 -11.45
C SER A 400 1.96 6.43 -10.83
N GLU A 401 0.71 6.08 -11.13
CA GLU A 401 -0.47 6.71 -10.52
C GLU A 401 -0.51 6.57 -8.98
N THR A 402 0.13 5.53 -8.43
CA THR A 402 0.31 5.35 -6.99
C THR A 402 1.50 6.13 -6.42
N GLY A 403 2.17 6.96 -7.22
CA GLY A 403 3.32 7.76 -6.81
C GLY A 403 4.66 7.02 -6.76
N LYS A 404 4.72 5.73 -7.14
CA LYS A 404 5.96 4.95 -7.16
C LYS A 404 6.86 5.40 -8.32
N LEU A 405 8.17 5.57 -8.06
CA LEU A 405 9.17 5.87 -9.08
C LEU A 405 9.23 4.78 -10.16
N MET A 406 9.26 5.20 -11.42
CA MET A 406 9.36 4.32 -12.60
C MET A 406 10.76 4.42 -13.20
N ARG A 407 11.77 3.80 -12.53
CA ARG A 407 13.18 3.84 -12.94
C ARG A 407 13.41 3.38 -14.38
N SER A 408 12.64 2.39 -14.84
CA SER A 408 12.72 1.88 -16.22
C SER A 408 12.40 2.91 -17.32
N ARG A 409 11.90 4.10 -16.96
CA ARG A 409 11.67 5.19 -17.90
C ARG A 409 12.84 6.19 -17.95
N LEU A 410 13.86 6.00 -17.11
CA LEU A 410 15.08 6.83 -17.04
C LEU A 410 16.31 6.09 -17.54
N SER A 411 16.31 4.75 -17.47
CA SER A 411 17.38 3.85 -17.95
C SER A 411 17.37 3.65 -19.46
#